data_b0d33b037337e5e8e24fe435122b63f7
#
_entry.id   b0d33b037337e5e8e24fe435122b63f7
#
_cell.length_a   1.000
_cell.length_b   1.000
_cell.length_c   1.000
_cell.angle_alpha   90.00
_cell.angle_beta   90.00
_cell.angle_gamma   90.00
#
_symmetry.space_group_name_H-M   'P 1'
#
loop_
_entity.id
_entity.type
_entity.pdbx_description
1 polymer ?
#
loop_
_entity_poly.entity_id
_entity_poly.type
_entity_poly.pdbx_seq_one_letter_code
_entity_poly.pdbx_strand_id
1 'polypeptide(L)'
;SNYFPPVDAMELNRQTTLQLEGVGVSIRPERGNEDYTKIETIVEGGPASKSGQVKSGDRIIGVAQDGEQMVDVIGWPSNEIVGLIRGKRGTKVTLRLLGAGATMGQARNVTITRDVIQEEDAGVRTRVVDIQRDGKKYQYGVIEIPSFYLNYRARRAGTDYRSVSEDTNKALKELAAKNVAGII
;
A
#
# COMPACT_ATOMS: atom_id res chain seq x y z
N SER A 1 5.73 6.49 31.44
CA SER A 1 4.95 5.60 30.56
C SER A 1 3.95 6.44 29.80
N ASN A 2 4.11 6.49 28.46
CA ASN A 2 3.16 7.19 27.61
C ASN A 2 1.91 6.31 27.44
N TYR A 3 0.77 6.82 27.92
CA TYR A 3 -0.52 6.19 27.66
C TYR A 3 -0.97 6.60 26.24
N PHE A 4 -1.18 5.63 25.38
CA PHE A 4 -1.80 5.83 24.06
C PHE A 4 -3.29 5.49 24.20
N PRO A 5 -4.21 6.42 23.93
CA PRO A 5 -5.63 6.12 23.87
C PRO A 5 -5.91 5.07 22.79
N PRO A 6 -7.02 4.30 22.89
CA PRO A 6 -7.30 3.19 21.98
C PRO A 6 -7.28 3.55 20.48
N VAL A 7 -7.65 4.78 20.14
CA VAL A 7 -7.63 5.28 18.77
C VAL A 7 -6.19 5.45 18.26
N ASP A 8 -5.31 6.02 19.10
CA ASP A 8 -3.90 6.22 18.73
C ASP A 8 -3.15 4.88 18.68
N ALA A 9 -3.52 3.93 19.55
CA ALA A 9 -2.96 2.58 19.53
C ALA A 9 -3.38 1.80 18.26
N MET A 10 -4.60 2.03 17.75
CA MET A 10 -5.04 1.47 16.48
C MET A 10 -4.29 2.08 15.30
N GLU A 11 -4.07 3.40 15.31
CA GLU A 11 -3.35 4.09 14.25
C GLU A 11 -1.86 3.72 14.26
N LEU A 12 -1.22 3.65 15.41
CA LEU A 12 0.16 3.16 15.53
C LEU A 12 0.30 1.72 15.02
N ASN A 13 -0.67 0.85 15.34
CA ASN A 13 -0.67 -0.53 14.84
C ASN A 13 -0.86 -0.59 13.32
N ARG A 14 -1.61 0.34 12.71
CA ARG A 14 -1.72 0.45 11.25
C ARG A 14 -0.41 0.90 10.61
N GLN A 15 0.26 1.89 11.20
CA GLN A 15 1.51 2.45 10.68
C GLN A 15 2.69 1.48 10.80
N THR A 16 2.66 0.58 11.78
CA THR A 16 3.73 -0.40 12.02
C THR A 16 3.48 -1.76 11.39
N THR A 17 2.29 -2.01 10.84
CA THR A 17 1.96 -3.28 10.17
C THR A 17 1.96 -3.05 8.67
N LEU A 18 2.70 -3.86 7.90
CA LEU A 18 2.66 -3.85 6.42
C LEU A 18 1.33 -4.36 5.84
N GLN A 19 0.31 -4.49 6.68
CA GLN A 19 -1.00 -4.97 6.30
C GLN A 19 -2.02 -3.86 6.46
N LEU A 20 -2.51 -3.34 5.35
CA LEU A 20 -3.62 -2.41 5.30
C LEU A 20 -4.88 -3.13 4.86
N GLU A 21 -6.02 -2.82 5.46
CA GLU A 21 -7.31 -3.33 5.01
C GLU A 21 -7.97 -2.31 4.08
N GLY A 22 -8.29 -2.73 2.87
CA GLY A 22 -8.85 -1.82 1.88
C GLY A 22 -8.95 -2.44 0.49
N VAL A 23 -8.86 -1.60 -0.53
CA VAL A 23 -8.97 -2.03 -1.93
C VAL A 23 -7.63 -2.10 -2.68
N GLY A 24 -6.55 -1.59 -2.10
CA GLY A 24 -5.21 -1.63 -2.70
C GLY A 24 -5.01 -0.60 -3.81
N VAL A 25 -5.37 0.66 -3.54
CA VAL A 25 -5.07 1.80 -4.41
C VAL A 25 -4.41 2.92 -3.61
N SER A 26 -3.48 3.64 -4.21
CA SER A 26 -3.06 4.95 -3.73
C SER A 26 -3.77 6.03 -4.55
N ILE A 27 -4.15 7.12 -3.89
CA ILE A 27 -4.89 8.21 -4.51
C ILE A 27 -4.21 9.55 -4.20
N ARG A 28 -4.38 10.51 -5.10
CA ARG A 28 -3.89 11.88 -4.92
C ARG A 28 -4.77 12.89 -5.65
N PRO A 29 -4.74 14.17 -5.26
CA PRO A 29 -5.37 15.24 -6.04
C PRO A 29 -4.82 15.26 -7.47
N GLU A 30 -5.66 15.58 -8.44
CA GLU A 30 -5.22 15.74 -9.82
C GLU A 30 -4.53 17.09 -10.01
N ARG A 31 -3.32 17.10 -10.54
CA ARG A 31 -2.60 18.35 -10.83
C ARG A 31 -3.34 19.17 -11.87
N GLY A 32 -3.61 20.45 -11.55
CA GLY A 32 -4.31 21.38 -12.42
C GLY A 32 -5.84 21.28 -12.40
N ASN A 33 -6.40 20.31 -11.65
CA ASN A 33 -7.83 20.23 -11.35
C ASN A 33 -8.04 19.55 -9.99
N GLU A 34 -7.75 20.29 -8.94
CA GLU A 34 -7.70 19.78 -7.55
C GLU A 34 -9.05 19.31 -7.00
N ASP A 35 -10.15 19.62 -7.70
CA ASP A 35 -11.48 19.10 -7.36
C ASP A 35 -11.59 17.59 -7.57
N TYR A 36 -10.68 17.02 -8.36
CA TYR A 36 -10.66 15.59 -8.62
C TYR A 36 -9.51 14.89 -7.91
N THR A 37 -9.86 13.79 -7.26
CA THR A 37 -8.89 12.84 -6.75
C THR A 37 -8.77 11.66 -7.71
N LYS A 38 -7.54 11.34 -8.12
CA LYS A 38 -7.26 10.26 -9.04
C LYS A 38 -6.50 9.10 -8.40
N ILE A 39 -6.69 7.93 -8.95
CA ILE A 39 -5.91 6.74 -8.62
C ILE A 39 -4.51 6.89 -9.22
N GLU A 40 -3.49 6.88 -8.38
CA GLU A 40 -2.08 6.99 -8.79
C GLU A 40 -1.49 5.61 -9.08
N THR A 41 -1.57 4.71 -8.11
CA THR A 41 -1.06 3.34 -8.23
C THR A 41 -2.09 2.33 -7.74
N ILE A 42 -1.96 1.10 -8.24
CA ILE A 42 -2.77 -0.04 -7.85
C ILE A 42 -1.79 -1.12 -7.37
N VAL A 43 -2.02 -1.62 -6.16
CA VAL A 43 -1.21 -2.69 -5.59
C VAL A 43 -1.46 -3.98 -6.35
N GLU A 44 -0.42 -4.56 -6.92
CA GLU A 44 -0.50 -5.81 -7.67
C GLU A 44 -1.00 -6.95 -6.76
N GLY A 45 -1.90 -7.77 -7.28
CA GLY A 45 -2.55 -8.83 -6.50
C GLY A 45 -3.54 -8.35 -5.44
N GLY A 46 -3.72 -7.03 -5.26
CA GLY A 46 -4.73 -6.45 -4.38
C GLY A 46 -6.15 -6.53 -4.96
N PRO A 47 -7.20 -6.24 -4.17
CA PRO A 47 -8.60 -6.33 -4.60
C PRO A 47 -8.92 -5.49 -5.84
N ALA A 48 -8.44 -4.25 -5.93
CA ALA A 48 -8.65 -3.39 -7.09
C ALA A 48 -7.98 -3.97 -8.36
N SER A 49 -6.74 -4.50 -8.23
CA SER A 49 -6.03 -5.18 -9.31
C SER A 49 -6.80 -6.41 -9.79
N LYS A 50 -7.24 -7.27 -8.86
CA LYS A 50 -8.01 -8.48 -9.17
C LYS A 50 -9.35 -8.20 -9.86
N SER A 51 -9.95 -7.05 -9.59
CA SER A 51 -11.20 -6.66 -10.26
C SER A 51 -11.03 -6.44 -11.77
N GLY A 52 -9.82 -6.08 -12.21
CA GLY A 52 -9.51 -5.74 -13.60
C GLY A 52 -10.22 -4.49 -14.13
N GLN A 53 -11.05 -3.82 -13.30
CA GLN A 53 -11.93 -2.72 -13.71
C GLN A 53 -11.41 -1.35 -13.27
N VAL A 54 -10.40 -1.31 -12.42
CA VAL A 54 -9.76 -0.09 -11.91
C VAL A 54 -8.47 0.15 -12.66
N LYS A 55 -8.22 1.39 -13.06
CA LYS A 55 -7.01 1.78 -13.79
C LYS A 55 -6.32 2.96 -13.12
N SER A 56 -4.99 3.01 -13.22
CA SER A 56 -4.24 4.22 -12.86
C SER A 56 -4.69 5.37 -13.76
N GLY A 57 -4.88 6.55 -13.17
CA GLY A 57 -5.44 7.73 -13.83
C GLY A 57 -6.97 7.84 -13.75
N ASP A 58 -7.70 6.83 -13.30
CA ASP A 58 -9.13 6.95 -13.03
C ASP A 58 -9.38 7.99 -11.94
N ARG A 59 -10.35 8.88 -12.15
CA ARG A 59 -10.86 9.82 -11.15
C ARG A 59 -11.93 9.16 -10.30
N ILE A 60 -11.88 9.33 -9.00
CA ILE A 60 -12.91 8.86 -8.08
C ILE A 60 -13.91 10.01 -7.91
N ILE A 61 -15.11 9.83 -8.39
CA ILE A 61 -16.18 10.84 -8.33
C ILE A 61 -17.32 10.46 -7.38
N GLY A 62 -17.31 9.23 -6.86
CA GLY A 62 -18.27 8.80 -5.88
C GLY A 62 -17.83 7.54 -5.15
N VAL A 63 -18.30 7.38 -3.92
CA VAL A 63 -18.05 6.23 -3.06
C VAL A 63 -19.35 5.82 -2.37
N ALA A 64 -19.67 4.53 -2.36
CA ALA A 64 -20.78 3.97 -1.60
C ALA A 64 -20.34 2.78 -0.76
N GLN A 65 -20.84 2.67 0.46
CA GLN A 65 -20.72 1.46 1.25
C GLN A 65 -21.76 0.41 0.77
N ASP A 66 -21.57 -0.85 1.17
CA ASP A 66 -22.49 -1.93 0.77
C ASP A 66 -23.94 -1.64 1.22
N GLY A 67 -24.86 -1.55 0.26
CA GLY A 67 -26.26 -1.23 0.53
C GLY A 67 -26.57 0.25 0.81
N GLU A 68 -25.59 1.16 0.76
CA GLU A 68 -25.78 2.59 0.98
C GLU A 68 -25.85 3.39 -0.33
N GLN A 69 -26.32 4.64 -0.21
CA GLN A 69 -26.37 5.56 -1.34
C GLN A 69 -24.94 6.03 -1.73
N MET A 70 -24.79 6.32 -3.02
CA MET A 70 -23.55 6.87 -3.55
C MET A 70 -23.34 8.29 -3.02
N VAL A 71 -22.21 8.51 -2.35
CA VAL A 71 -21.76 9.83 -1.91
C VAL A 71 -20.89 10.42 -3.01
N ASP A 72 -21.23 11.63 -3.48
CA ASP A 72 -20.36 12.40 -4.38
C ASP A 72 -19.17 12.92 -3.58
N VAL A 73 -17.97 12.70 -4.11
CA VAL A 73 -16.71 13.07 -3.46
C VAL A 73 -15.89 14.07 -4.26
N ILE A 74 -16.48 14.70 -5.30
CA ILE A 74 -15.80 15.74 -6.08
C ILE A 74 -15.56 16.94 -5.13
N GLY A 75 -14.34 17.47 -5.15
CA GLY A 75 -13.92 18.56 -4.27
C GLY A 75 -13.57 18.14 -2.84
N TRP A 76 -13.70 16.86 -2.49
CA TRP A 76 -13.34 16.40 -1.14
C TRP A 76 -11.83 16.25 -0.97
N PRO A 77 -11.32 16.52 0.25
CA PRO A 77 -9.93 16.20 0.60
C PRO A 77 -9.64 14.70 0.42
N SER A 78 -8.50 14.37 -0.17
CA SER A 78 -8.14 12.96 -0.46
C SER A 78 -8.10 12.07 0.78
N ASN A 79 -7.74 12.60 1.96
CA ASN A 79 -7.75 11.87 3.22
C ASN A 79 -9.16 11.43 3.66
N GLU A 80 -10.17 12.25 3.40
CA GLU A 80 -11.58 11.90 3.67
C GLU A 80 -12.06 10.81 2.70
N ILE A 81 -11.71 10.92 1.41
CA ILE A 81 -12.01 9.89 0.41
C ILE A 81 -11.34 8.57 0.80
N VAL A 82 -10.07 8.60 1.24
CA VAL A 82 -9.38 7.41 1.78
C VAL A 82 -10.16 6.79 2.94
N GLY A 83 -10.70 7.61 3.85
CA GLY A 83 -11.52 7.16 4.97
C GLY A 83 -12.76 6.37 4.53
N LEU A 84 -13.42 6.78 3.44
CA LEU A 84 -14.56 6.07 2.86
C LEU A 84 -14.16 4.78 2.14
N ILE A 85 -13.01 4.78 1.46
CA ILE A 85 -12.54 3.62 0.67
C ILE A 85 -12.02 2.52 1.58
N ARG A 86 -11.31 2.86 2.66
CA ARG A 86 -10.82 1.90 3.66
C ARG A 86 -11.98 1.27 4.43
N GLY A 87 -11.74 0.11 5.01
CA GLY A 87 -12.72 -0.57 5.84
C GLY A 87 -12.30 -2.01 6.11
N LYS A 88 -13.08 -2.70 6.93
CA LYS A 88 -12.77 -4.06 7.37
C LYS A 88 -12.74 -5.03 6.20
N ARG A 89 -11.82 -5.99 6.27
CA ARG A 89 -11.75 -7.14 5.37
C ARG A 89 -13.12 -7.81 5.20
N GLY A 90 -13.46 -8.16 3.96
CA GLY A 90 -14.71 -8.82 3.61
C GLY A 90 -15.90 -7.88 3.39
N THR A 91 -15.79 -6.59 3.76
CA THR A 91 -16.83 -5.60 3.44
C THR A 91 -16.66 -5.10 2.00
N LYS A 92 -17.73 -4.60 1.41
CA LYS A 92 -17.72 -4.09 0.04
C LYS A 92 -17.74 -2.57 0.01
N VAL A 93 -17.12 -2.01 -1.00
CA VAL A 93 -17.22 -0.60 -1.37
C VAL A 93 -17.43 -0.49 -2.87
N THR A 94 -18.30 0.42 -3.29
CA THR A 94 -18.51 0.74 -4.70
C THR A 94 -17.87 2.08 -5.00
N LEU A 95 -16.95 2.10 -5.95
CA LEU A 95 -16.31 3.31 -6.46
C LEU A 95 -16.99 3.71 -7.77
N ARG A 96 -17.40 4.96 -7.88
CA ARG A 96 -17.81 5.55 -9.14
C ARG A 96 -16.59 6.19 -9.77
N LEU A 97 -16.15 5.63 -10.88
CA LEU A 97 -14.90 5.97 -11.55
C LEU A 97 -15.16 6.65 -12.89
N LEU A 98 -14.36 7.67 -13.17
CA LEU A 98 -14.33 8.37 -14.45
C LEU A 98 -12.93 8.20 -15.05
N GLY A 99 -12.83 7.57 -16.22
CA GLY A 99 -11.56 7.38 -16.91
C GLY A 99 -10.92 8.69 -17.35
N ALA A 100 -9.62 8.68 -17.58
CA ALA A 100 -8.90 9.84 -18.08
C ALA A 100 -9.48 10.30 -19.43
N GLY A 101 -9.85 11.59 -19.54
CA GLY A 101 -10.47 12.16 -20.73
C GLY A 101 -11.94 11.77 -20.98
N ALA A 102 -12.56 10.97 -20.09
CA ALA A 102 -13.95 10.58 -20.19
C ALA A 102 -14.89 11.70 -19.72
N THR A 103 -16.12 11.71 -20.26
CA THR A 103 -17.20 12.60 -19.81
C THR A 103 -18.00 11.95 -18.69
N MET A 104 -18.75 12.76 -17.89
CA MET A 104 -19.56 12.27 -16.77
C MET A 104 -20.53 11.14 -17.15
N GLY A 105 -21.05 11.13 -18.38
CA GLY A 105 -21.93 10.06 -18.88
C GLY A 105 -21.24 8.70 -19.06
N GLN A 106 -19.91 8.68 -19.04
CA GLN A 106 -19.08 7.47 -19.17
C GLN A 106 -18.57 6.94 -17.82
N ALA A 107 -19.06 7.51 -16.72
CA ALA A 107 -18.71 7.03 -15.39
C ALA A 107 -19.22 5.59 -15.19
N ARG A 108 -18.38 4.79 -14.53
CA ARG A 108 -18.69 3.39 -14.21
C ARG A 108 -18.62 3.14 -12.71
N ASN A 109 -19.47 2.24 -12.24
CA ASN A 109 -19.46 1.78 -10.86
C ASN A 109 -18.67 0.46 -10.77
N VAL A 110 -17.72 0.40 -9.85
CA VAL A 110 -16.90 -0.79 -9.61
C VAL A 110 -17.04 -1.16 -8.15
N THR A 111 -17.64 -2.31 -7.86
CA THR A 111 -17.76 -2.84 -6.50
C THR A 111 -16.58 -3.74 -6.19
N ILE A 112 -15.90 -3.47 -5.09
CA ILE A 112 -14.69 -4.16 -4.67
C ILE A 112 -14.89 -4.66 -3.24
N THR A 113 -14.59 -5.94 -3.00
CA THR A 113 -14.53 -6.49 -1.64
C THR A 113 -13.17 -6.16 -1.04
N ARG A 114 -13.16 -5.48 0.10
CA ARG A 114 -11.94 -5.13 0.82
C ARG A 114 -11.22 -6.38 1.32
N ASP A 115 -9.91 -6.37 1.25
CA ASP A 115 -9.06 -7.44 1.79
C ASP A 115 -7.81 -6.83 2.43
N VAL A 116 -6.99 -7.68 2.99
CA VAL A 116 -5.67 -7.31 3.49
C VAL A 116 -4.77 -7.01 2.29
N ILE A 117 -4.21 -5.81 2.27
CA ILE A 117 -3.23 -5.36 1.30
C ILE A 117 -1.85 -5.52 1.92
N GLN A 118 -1.00 -6.30 1.28
CA GLN A 118 0.41 -6.38 1.67
C GLN A 118 1.18 -5.33 0.88
N GLU A 119 1.69 -4.33 1.56
CA GLU A 119 2.64 -3.38 0.95
C GLU A 119 4.02 -4.04 0.88
N GLU A 120 4.24 -4.90 -0.10
CA GLU A 120 5.55 -5.53 -0.32
C GLU A 120 6.64 -4.47 -0.58
N ASP A 121 6.26 -3.36 -1.16
CA ASP A 121 7.15 -2.24 -1.47
C ASP A 121 7.69 -1.51 -0.23
N ALA A 122 7.04 -1.62 0.92
CA ALA A 122 7.51 -1.05 2.19
C ALA A 122 8.40 -2.02 2.98
N GLY A 123 8.59 -3.26 2.51
CA GLY A 123 9.44 -4.27 3.14
C GLY A 123 10.92 -4.09 2.85
N VAL A 124 11.75 -4.88 3.54
CA VAL A 124 13.19 -4.98 3.29
C VAL A 124 13.43 -5.50 1.88
N ARG A 125 14.31 -4.82 1.14
CA ARG A 125 14.72 -5.20 -0.22
C ARG A 125 16.22 -5.40 -0.29
N THR A 126 16.64 -6.28 -1.19
CA THR A 126 18.06 -6.52 -1.45
C THR A 126 18.39 -6.26 -2.92
N ARG A 127 19.58 -5.72 -3.15
CA ARG A 127 20.18 -5.67 -4.48
C ARG A 127 21.68 -5.87 -4.40
N VAL A 128 22.29 -6.33 -5.47
CA VAL A 128 23.74 -6.43 -5.59
C VAL A 128 24.21 -5.34 -6.55
N VAL A 129 25.24 -4.62 -6.15
CA VAL A 129 25.88 -3.58 -6.98
C VAL A 129 27.34 -3.95 -7.24
N ASP A 130 27.77 -3.69 -8.45
CA ASP A 130 29.16 -3.88 -8.85
C ASP A 130 29.92 -2.55 -8.66
N ILE A 131 31.00 -2.57 -7.92
CA ILE A 131 31.88 -1.41 -7.68
C ILE A 131 33.28 -1.76 -8.21
N GLN A 132 33.83 -0.89 -9.04
CA GLN A 132 35.22 -0.97 -9.46
C GLN A 132 36.11 -0.14 -8.55
N ARG A 133 37.15 -0.77 -7.99
CA ARG A 133 38.17 -0.11 -7.19
C ARG A 133 39.52 -0.71 -7.51
N ASP A 134 40.52 0.15 -7.77
CA ASP A 134 41.91 -0.23 -8.10
C ASP A 134 41.99 -1.27 -9.25
N GLY A 135 41.15 -1.09 -10.29
CA GLY A 135 41.09 -1.98 -11.44
C GLY A 135 40.43 -3.34 -11.18
N LYS A 136 39.95 -3.59 -9.97
CA LYS A 136 39.23 -4.82 -9.58
C LYS A 136 37.74 -4.55 -9.41
N LYS A 137 36.94 -5.55 -9.78
CA LYS A 137 35.49 -5.52 -9.63
C LYS A 137 35.07 -6.23 -8.35
N TYR A 138 34.30 -5.55 -7.51
CA TYR A 138 33.75 -6.06 -6.26
C TYR A 138 32.24 -6.03 -6.31
N GLN A 139 31.59 -7.05 -5.77
CA GLN A 139 30.15 -7.08 -5.59
C GLN A 139 29.78 -6.73 -4.16
N TYR A 140 28.94 -5.73 -3.97
CA TYR A 140 28.41 -5.39 -2.67
C TYR A 140 26.92 -5.65 -2.63
N GLY A 141 26.43 -6.23 -1.51
CA GLY A 141 25.03 -6.33 -1.20
C GLY A 141 24.52 -5.03 -0.61
N VAL A 142 23.38 -4.56 -1.05
CA VAL A 142 22.66 -3.43 -0.45
C VAL A 142 21.37 -3.93 0.15
N ILE A 143 21.11 -3.56 1.42
CA ILE A 143 19.86 -3.82 2.10
C ILE A 143 19.15 -2.48 2.28
N GLU A 144 18.02 -2.33 1.62
CA GLU A 144 17.16 -1.15 1.73
C GLU A 144 16.04 -1.43 2.74
N ILE A 145 15.91 -0.57 3.75
CA ILE A 145 14.88 -0.64 4.79
C ILE A 145 14.00 0.61 4.69
N PRO A 146 12.97 0.60 3.83
CA PRO A 146 12.13 1.78 3.59
C PRO A 146 11.32 2.20 4.82
N SER A 147 10.92 1.23 5.65
CA SER A 147 10.17 1.49 6.88
C SER A 147 10.45 0.44 7.96
N PHE A 148 10.18 0.81 9.22
CA PHE A 148 10.23 -0.13 10.33
C PHE A 148 8.83 -0.68 10.59
N TYR A 149 8.67 -2.00 10.56
CA TYR A 149 7.40 -2.68 10.70
C TYR A 149 7.49 -3.88 11.62
N LEU A 150 6.38 -4.15 12.31
CA LEU A 150 6.21 -5.33 13.15
C LEU A 150 4.71 -5.64 13.32
N ASN A 151 4.30 -6.84 12.93
CA ASN A 151 2.94 -7.29 13.19
C ASN A 151 2.78 -7.81 14.63
N TYR A 152 2.50 -6.89 15.56
CA TYR A 152 2.35 -7.21 17.00
C TYR A 152 1.24 -8.21 17.27
N ARG A 153 0.14 -8.20 16.52
CA ARG A 153 -1.00 -9.12 16.72
C ARG A 153 -0.62 -10.54 16.35
N ALA A 154 -0.03 -10.75 15.19
CA ALA A 154 0.43 -12.05 14.74
C ALA A 154 1.51 -12.61 15.67
N ARG A 155 2.49 -11.77 16.07
CA ARG A 155 3.52 -12.14 17.05
C ARG A 155 2.92 -12.60 18.39
N ARG A 156 1.91 -11.89 18.90
CA ARG A 156 1.23 -12.22 20.16
C ARG A 156 0.37 -13.48 20.07
N ALA A 157 -0.19 -13.73 18.88
CA ALA A 157 -0.97 -14.94 18.60
C ALA A 157 -0.10 -16.18 18.31
N GLY A 158 1.24 -16.03 18.25
CA GLY A 158 2.15 -17.11 17.88
C GLY A 158 1.99 -17.62 16.45
N THR A 159 1.37 -16.80 15.57
CA THR A 159 1.22 -17.09 14.16
C THR A 159 2.39 -16.49 13.37
N ASP A 160 2.54 -16.89 12.10
CA ASP A 160 3.57 -16.34 11.23
C ASP A 160 3.41 -14.82 11.12
N TYR A 161 4.49 -14.08 11.41
CA TYR A 161 4.49 -12.61 11.39
C TYR A 161 5.72 -12.07 10.65
N ARG A 162 5.55 -10.94 10.01
CA ARG A 162 6.66 -10.22 9.38
C ARG A 162 7.15 -9.12 10.32
N SER A 163 8.46 -9.00 10.40
CA SER A 163 9.13 -7.88 11.08
C SER A 163 10.36 -7.45 10.28
N VAL A 164 10.74 -6.18 10.42
CA VAL A 164 11.97 -5.68 9.80
C VAL A 164 13.19 -6.51 10.21
N SER A 165 13.26 -6.97 11.47
CA SER A 165 14.39 -7.77 11.97
C SER A 165 14.46 -9.14 11.31
N GLU A 166 13.33 -9.83 11.12
CA GLU A 166 13.32 -11.14 10.45
C GLU A 166 13.64 -11.03 8.97
N ASP A 167 13.02 -10.06 8.28
CA ASP A 167 13.26 -9.85 6.86
C ASP A 167 14.71 -9.38 6.62
N THR A 168 15.29 -8.54 7.50
CA THR A 168 16.72 -8.18 7.44
C THR A 168 17.62 -9.40 7.66
N ASN A 169 17.30 -10.28 8.60
CA ASN A 169 18.06 -11.52 8.80
C ASN A 169 18.01 -12.45 7.59
N LYS A 170 16.87 -12.56 6.92
CA LYS A 170 16.77 -13.30 5.64
C LYS A 170 17.63 -12.66 4.56
N ALA A 171 17.53 -11.34 4.40
CA ALA A 171 18.32 -10.55 3.45
C ALA A 171 19.83 -10.74 3.65
N LEU A 172 20.31 -10.69 4.90
CA LEU A 172 21.70 -10.94 5.26
C LEU A 172 22.16 -12.33 4.84
N LYS A 173 21.36 -13.38 5.11
CA LYS A 173 21.67 -14.75 4.72
C LYS A 173 21.73 -14.94 3.20
N GLU A 174 20.78 -14.34 2.48
CA GLU A 174 20.75 -14.39 1.02
C GLU A 174 21.97 -13.70 0.38
N LEU A 175 22.37 -12.54 0.89
CA LEU A 175 23.55 -11.82 0.39
C LEU A 175 24.84 -12.53 0.77
N ALA A 176 24.93 -13.13 1.96
CA ALA A 176 26.07 -13.93 2.36
C ALA A 176 26.27 -15.14 1.45
N ALA A 177 25.18 -15.80 1.03
CA ALA A 177 25.21 -16.93 0.10
C ALA A 177 25.70 -16.51 -1.31
N LYS A 178 25.59 -15.25 -1.68
CA LYS A 178 26.10 -14.71 -2.96
C LYS A 178 27.57 -14.31 -2.93
N ASN A 179 28.30 -14.56 -1.83
CA ASN A 179 29.72 -14.23 -1.66
C ASN A 179 30.06 -12.76 -2.00
N VAL A 180 29.19 -11.82 -1.59
CA VAL A 180 29.46 -10.39 -1.77
C VAL A 180 30.65 -9.94 -0.92
N ALA A 181 31.41 -8.95 -1.40
CA ALA A 181 32.61 -8.44 -0.71
C ALA A 181 32.27 -7.65 0.57
N GLY A 182 31.03 -7.20 0.70
CA GLY A 182 30.50 -6.49 1.86
C GLY A 182 29.02 -6.17 1.69
N ILE A 183 28.37 -5.72 2.77
CA ILE A 183 26.96 -5.35 2.80
C ILE A 183 26.83 -3.91 3.28
N ILE A 184 25.97 -3.13 2.64
CA ILE A 184 25.66 -1.72 2.91
C ILE A 184 24.19 -1.59 3.27
#